data_e5044602a693d9295e9a9b64498e5800
#
_entry.id   e5044602a693d9295e9a9b64498e5800
#
_cell.length_a   1.000
_cell.length_b   1.000
_cell.length_c   1.000
_cell.angle_alpha   90.00
_cell.angle_beta   90.00
_cell.angle_gamma   90.00
#
_symmetry.space_group_name_H-M   'P 1'
#
loop_
_entity.id
_entity.type
_entity.pdbx_description
1 polymer ?
#
loop_
_entity_poly.entity_id
_entity_poly.type
_entity_poly.pdbx_seq_one_letter_code
_entity_poly.pdbx_strand_id
1 'polypeptide(L)'
;GVIPQITAVFGTCGGGMAVSAGMADFTFMEDTSAKLFVNSPNALEGNYKAKCDTSSAKFQAEESGLVDFTGDEASVLSQIRTLVSILPSNNEEDLSEVDCTDDLNRMCAGIEGYTGDTAAALQMISDNNFFMEVKKNYGASMVTGFIRLNGSTVGCVANRSEVYENGEKVQT
;
A
#
# COMPACT_ATOMS: atom_id res chain seq x y z
N GLY A 1 6.89 16.05 -7.24
CA GLY A 1 7.33 16.56 -6.27
C GLY A 1 6.88 17.75 -5.43
N VAL A 2 5.79 18.46 -5.78
CA VAL A 2 5.31 19.60 -4.97
C VAL A 2 4.09 19.17 -4.14
N ILE A 3 3.18 18.42 -4.75
CA ILE A 3 1.97 17.90 -4.11
C ILE A 3 1.92 16.38 -4.27
N PRO A 4 1.33 15.63 -3.32
CA PRO A 4 1.08 14.21 -3.50
C PRO A 4 0.16 13.96 -4.70
N GLN A 5 0.54 13.02 -5.57
CA GLN A 5 -0.24 12.60 -6.72
C GLN A 5 -0.75 11.18 -6.49
N ILE A 6 -2.07 11.01 -6.52
CA ILE A 6 -2.73 9.73 -6.26
C ILE A 6 -3.54 9.34 -7.49
N THR A 7 -3.32 8.15 -7.99
CA THR A 7 -4.11 7.56 -9.08
C THR A 7 -4.98 6.44 -8.55
N ALA A 8 -6.24 6.40 -8.98
CA ALA A 8 -7.16 5.30 -8.73
C ALA A 8 -7.71 4.76 -10.06
N VAL A 9 -7.60 3.46 -10.28
CA VAL A 9 -8.03 2.78 -11.50
C VAL A 9 -9.23 1.91 -11.19
N PHE A 10 -10.43 2.30 -11.66
CA PHE A 10 -11.68 1.57 -11.48
C PHE A 10 -12.19 0.86 -12.74
N GLY A 11 -11.57 1.10 -13.87
CA GLY A 11 -11.93 0.53 -15.15
C GLY A 11 -10.69 0.31 -16.01
N THR A 12 -10.83 0.36 -17.32
CA THR A 12 -9.73 0.15 -18.25
C THR A 12 -8.89 1.41 -18.42
N CYS A 13 -7.65 1.36 -17.97
CA CYS A 13 -6.65 2.41 -18.12
C CYS A 13 -5.54 1.92 -19.06
N GLY A 14 -5.54 2.37 -20.32
CA GLY A 14 -4.64 1.92 -21.35
C GLY A 14 -3.83 3.03 -22.01
N GLY A 15 -2.74 2.66 -22.68
CA GLY A 15 -1.91 3.58 -23.45
C GLY A 15 -1.27 4.70 -22.64
N GLY A 16 -1.37 5.93 -23.13
CA GLY A 16 -0.79 7.12 -22.47
C GLY A 16 -1.35 7.40 -21.07
N MET A 17 -2.61 7.07 -20.81
CA MET A 17 -3.21 7.19 -19.49
C MET A 17 -2.53 6.25 -18.47
N ALA A 18 -2.15 5.05 -18.89
CA ALA A 18 -1.43 4.12 -18.02
C ALA A 18 -0.04 4.63 -17.66
N VAL A 19 0.64 5.33 -18.57
CA VAL A 19 1.92 5.99 -18.28
C VAL A 19 1.73 7.08 -17.21
N SER A 20 0.70 7.92 -17.37
CA SER A 20 0.39 8.95 -16.38
C SER A 20 0.03 8.36 -15.01
N ALA A 21 -0.73 7.26 -14.99
CA ALA A 21 -1.05 6.53 -13.77
C ALA A 21 0.20 6.00 -13.06
N GLY A 22 1.13 5.41 -13.81
CA GLY A 22 2.39 4.89 -13.28
C GLY A 22 3.39 5.96 -12.82
N MET A 23 3.15 7.23 -13.14
CA MET A 23 3.95 8.36 -12.67
C MET A 23 3.42 8.99 -11.37
N ALA A 24 2.29 8.55 -10.87
CA ALA A 24 1.76 9.00 -9.58
C ALA A 24 2.63 8.52 -8.42
N ASP A 25 2.55 9.22 -7.28
CA ASP A 25 3.26 8.83 -6.06
C ASP A 25 2.63 7.58 -5.43
N PHE A 26 1.31 7.42 -5.58
CA PHE A 26 0.56 6.24 -5.12
C PHE A 26 -0.47 5.82 -6.15
N THR A 27 -0.54 4.51 -6.39
CA THR A 27 -1.48 3.91 -7.35
C THR A 27 -2.38 2.89 -6.67
N PHE A 28 -3.68 3.12 -6.78
CA PHE A 28 -4.74 2.24 -6.28
C PHE A 28 -5.45 1.59 -7.46
N MET A 29 -5.89 0.34 -7.28
CA MET A 29 -6.58 -0.37 -8.36
C MET A 29 -7.69 -1.26 -7.80
N GLU A 30 -8.88 -1.16 -8.40
CA GLU A 30 -10.00 -2.05 -8.12
C GLU A 30 -9.64 -3.46 -8.63
N ASP A 31 -9.93 -4.52 -7.84
CA ASP A 31 -9.35 -5.84 -8.03
C ASP A 31 -10.08 -6.75 -9.02
N THR A 32 -11.34 -6.44 -9.37
CA THR A 32 -12.16 -7.32 -10.22
C THR A 32 -12.19 -6.90 -11.69
N SER A 33 -12.48 -5.64 -11.95
CA SER A 33 -12.75 -5.13 -13.31
C SER A 33 -11.67 -4.21 -13.87
N ALA A 34 -10.86 -3.60 -12.99
CA ALA A 34 -9.85 -2.64 -13.42
C ALA A 34 -8.71 -3.30 -14.22
N LYS A 35 -8.24 -2.59 -15.23
CA LYS A 35 -7.14 -2.99 -16.11
C LYS A 35 -6.16 -1.84 -16.29
N LEU A 36 -4.88 -2.12 -16.13
CA LEU A 36 -3.80 -1.15 -16.29
C LEU A 36 -2.73 -1.70 -17.24
N PHE A 37 -2.54 -1.07 -18.40
CA PHE A 37 -1.57 -1.51 -19.40
C PHE A 37 -1.20 -0.41 -20.39
N VAL A 38 0.03 -0.38 -20.84
CA VAL A 38 0.44 0.47 -21.97
C VAL A 38 0.03 -0.18 -23.29
N ASN A 39 0.42 -1.44 -23.50
CA ASN A 39 -0.02 -2.27 -24.61
C ASN A 39 -0.92 -3.39 -24.11
N SER A 40 -1.96 -3.72 -24.88
CA SER A 40 -2.86 -4.83 -24.53
C SER A 40 -2.07 -6.10 -24.20
N PRO A 41 -2.40 -6.81 -23.11
CA PRO A 41 -1.76 -8.10 -22.77
C PRO A 41 -1.77 -9.10 -23.94
N ASN A 42 -2.83 -9.09 -24.76
CA ASN A 42 -2.97 -9.95 -25.93
C ASN A 42 -2.01 -9.59 -27.09
N ALA A 43 -1.42 -8.41 -27.08
CA ALA A 43 -0.41 -8.01 -28.06
C ALA A 43 0.97 -8.63 -27.78
N LEU A 44 1.17 -9.17 -26.59
CA LEU A 44 2.42 -9.81 -26.17
C LEU A 44 2.30 -11.32 -26.34
N GLU A 45 3.06 -11.90 -27.24
CA GLU A 45 3.01 -13.34 -27.56
C GLU A 45 3.21 -14.24 -26.34
N GLY A 46 4.12 -13.86 -25.43
CA GLY A 46 4.38 -14.57 -24.19
C GLY A 46 3.14 -14.65 -23.29
N ASN A 47 2.42 -13.53 -23.14
CA ASN A 47 1.20 -13.45 -22.31
C ASN A 47 0.07 -14.29 -22.89
N TYR A 48 -0.10 -14.24 -24.23
CA TYR A 48 -1.12 -15.04 -24.91
C TYR A 48 -0.88 -16.54 -24.72
N LYS A 49 0.37 -16.99 -24.87
CA LYS A 49 0.74 -18.40 -24.67
C LYS A 49 0.59 -18.85 -23.21
N ALA A 50 1.02 -18.03 -22.27
CA ALA A 50 0.94 -18.32 -20.84
C ALA A 50 -0.45 -18.06 -20.24
N LYS A 51 -1.38 -17.48 -21.01
CA LYS A 51 -2.68 -16.98 -20.53
C LYS A 51 -2.56 -16.04 -19.32
N CYS A 52 -1.49 -15.25 -19.29
CA CYS A 52 -1.21 -14.31 -18.23
C CYS A 52 -1.87 -12.96 -18.52
N ASP A 53 -2.69 -12.48 -17.59
CA ASP A 53 -3.29 -11.14 -17.69
C ASP A 53 -2.42 -10.12 -16.95
N THR A 54 -1.40 -9.62 -17.64
CA THR A 54 -0.48 -8.60 -17.12
C THR A 54 -1.14 -7.24 -16.88
N SER A 55 -2.40 -7.06 -17.26
CA SER A 55 -3.17 -5.84 -16.99
C SER A 55 -3.98 -5.89 -15.70
N SER A 56 -4.09 -7.07 -15.06
CA SER A 56 -4.91 -7.25 -13.87
C SER A 56 -4.32 -6.58 -12.63
N ALA A 57 -5.18 -6.19 -11.69
CA ALA A 57 -4.77 -5.62 -10.40
C ALA A 57 -3.81 -6.57 -9.66
N LYS A 58 -4.09 -7.87 -9.69
CA LYS A 58 -3.25 -8.89 -9.07
C LYS A 58 -1.82 -8.86 -9.65
N PHE A 59 -1.67 -8.91 -10.97
CA PHE A 59 -0.35 -8.86 -11.60
C PHE A 59 0.39 -7.56 -11.26
N GLN A 60 -0.31 -6.43 -11.33
CA GLN A 60 0.29 -5.13 -11.07
C GLN A 60 0.69 -4.92 -9.60
N ALA A 61 0.03 -5.60 -8.68
CA ALA A 61 0.35 -5.53 -7.25
C ALA A 61 1.41 -6.56 -6.81
N GLU A 62 1.34 -7.80 -7.33
CA GLU A 62 2.18 -8.91 -6.86
C GLU A 62 3.48 -9.07 -7.66
N GLU A 63 3.43 -8.87 -8.99
CA GLU A 63 4.56 -9.15 -9.89
C GLU A 63 5.30 -7.89 -10.33
N SER A 64 4.58 -6.82 -10.70
CA SER A 64 5.22 -5.58 -11.16
C SER A 64 5.56 -4.62 -10.02
N GLY A 65 4.83 -4.67 -8.90
CA GLY A 65 4.97 -3.74 -7.79
C GLY A 65 4.57 -2.31 -8.13
N LEU A 66 3.85 -2.08 -9.23
CA LEU A 66 3.40 -0.75 -9.63
C LEU A 66 2.24 -0.25 -8.76
N VAL A 67 1.32 -1.15 -8.40
CA VAL A 67 0.13 -0.83 -7.62
C VAL A 67 0.40 -0.97 -6.13
N ASP A 68 0.09 0.07 -5.37
CA ASP A 68 0.32 0.14 -3.94
C ASP A 68 -0.80 -0.54 -3.14
N PHE A 69 -2.04 -0.41 -3.61
CA PHE A 69 -3.23 -0.94 -2.94
C PHE A 69 -4.21 -1.54 -3.94
N THR A 70 -4.78 -2.68 -3.58
CA THR A 70 -5.87 -3.32 -4.33
C THR A 70 -7.04 -3.61 -3.40
N GLY A 71 -8.25 -3.66 -3.95
CA GLY A 71 -9.46 -3.99 -3.22
C GLY A 71 -10.71 -3.65 -4.02
N ASP A 72 -11.87 -3.82 -3.41
CA ASP A 72 -13.11 -3.35 -4.00
C ASP A 72 -13.17 -1.80 -4.03
N GLU A 73 -14.11 -1.25 -4.76
CA GLU A 73 -14.25 0.20 -4.95
C GLU A 73 -14.37 0.95 -3.60
N ALA A 74 -15.13 0.42 -2.65
CA ALA A 74 -15.32 1.05 -1.34
C ALA A 74 -14.02 1.03 -0.52
N SER A 75 -13.29 -0.08 -0.54
CA SER A 75 -11.99 -0.22 0.11
C SER A 75 -10.96 0.72 -0.48
N VAL A 76 -10.86 0.80 -1.81
CA VAL A 76 -9.95 1.72 -2.52
C VAL A 76 -10.24 3.16 -2.12
N LEU A 77 -11.51 3.60 -2.15
CA LEU A 77 -11.88 4.96 -1.74
C LEU A 77 -11.58 5.25 -0.27
N SER A 78 -11.81 4.27 0.62
CA SER A 78 -11.49 4.38 2.04
C SER A 78 -9.98 4.52 2.26
N GLN A 79 -9.17 3.70 1.59
CA GLN A 79 -7.70 3.76 1.65
C GLN A 79 -7.15 5.10 1.15
N ILE A 80 -7.69 5.63 0.05
CA ILE A 80 -7.33 6.96 -0.46
C ILE A 80 -7.62 8.04 0.59
N ARG A 81 -8.79 8.01 1.22
CA ARG A 81 -9.12 8.97 2.28
C ARG A 81 -8.15 8.87 3.45
N THR A 82 -7.79 7.66 3.87
CA THR A 82 -6.80 7.42 4.91
C THR A 82 -5.45 7.99 4.51
N LEU A 83 -4.97 7.71 3.29
CA LEU A 83 -3.70 8.23 2.79
C LEU A 83 -3.68 9.77 2.78
N VAL A 84 -4.72 10.40 2.25
CA VAL A 84 -4.83 11.88 2.22
C VAL A 84 -4.83 12.47 3.64
N SER A 85 -5.38 11.77 4.63
CA SER A 85 -5.40 12.25 6.02
C SER A 85 -4.05 12.20 6.74
N ILE A 86 -3.07 11.49 6.17
CA ILE A 86 -1.74 11.33 6.79
C ILE A 86 -0.61 12.02 6.01
N LEU A 87 -0.88 12.44 4.77
CA LEU A 87 0.08 13.15 3.94
C LEU A 87 -0.06 14.67 4.10
N PRO A 88 1.04 15.43 4.00
CA PRO A 88 0.98 16.88 3.91
C PRO A 88 0.34 17.30 2.59
N SER A 89 -0.23 18.50 2.53
CA SER A 89 -0.86 19.02 1.30
C SER A 89 0.18 19.38 0.23
N ASN A 90 1.39 19.70 0.64
CA ASN A 90 2.51 20.06 -0.25
C ASN A 90 3.86 19.89 0.47
N ASN A 91 4.94 20.10 -0.26
CA ASN A 91 6.31 19.93 0.24
C ASN A 91 6.83 21.06 1.12
N GLU A 92 6.07 22.13 1.28
CA GLU A 92 6.40 23.29 2.15
C GLU A 92 5.60 23.25 3.47
N GLU A 93 4.57 22.42 3.53
CA GLU A 93 3.76 22.25 4.73
C GLU A 93 4.50 21.34 5.72
N ASP A 94 4.50 21.75 6.99
CA ASP A 94 4.99 20.91 8.07
C ASP A 94 4.18 19.61 8.14
N LEU A 95 4.81 18.55 8.67
CA LEU A 95 4.18 17.23 8.81
C LEU A 95 2.76 17.38 9.35
N SER A 96 1.81 16.69 8.75
CA SER A 96 0.43 16.67 9.20
C SER A 96 0.39 16.17 10.65
N GLU A 97 0.36 17.10 11.60
CA GLU A 97 0.16 16.81 13.00
C GLU A 97 -1.33 16.71 13.28
N VAL A 98 -1.72 15.63 13.91
CA VAL A 98 -3.06 15.42 14.43
C VAL A 98 -2.95 15.28 15.93
N ASP A 99 -3.89 15.81 16.67
CA ASP A 99 -3.92 15.64 18.13
C ASP A 99 -3.84 14.15 18.47
N CYS A 100 -2.80 13.80 19.22
CA CYS A 100 -2.63 12.43 19.68
C CYS A 100 -3.61 12.14 20.81
N THR A 101 -4.47 11.15 20.61
CA THR A 101 -5.44 10.69 21.61
C THR A 101 -4.98 9.42 22.33
N ASP A 102 -3.82 8.87 21.93
CA ASP A 102 -3.25 7.66 22.55
C ASP A 102 -2.50 7.99 23.86
N ASP A 103 -2.37 7.01 24.75
CA ASP A 103 -1.51 7.11 25.92
C ASP A 103 -0.05 6.86 25.50
N LEU A 104 0.74 7.93 25.42
CA LEU A 104 2.15 7.86 25.03
C LEU A 104 3.02 7.04 26.00
N ASN A 105 2.51 6.73 27.21
CA ASN A 105 3.20 5.91 28.20
C ASN A 105 2.66 4.47 28.24
N ARG A 106 1.77 4.10 27.32
CA ARG A 106 1.27 2.72 27.26
C ARG A 106 2.40 1.74 26.96
N MET A 107 2.35 0.60 27.61
CA MET A 107 3.29 -0.49 27.35
C MET A 107 2.84 -1.28 26.10
N CYS A 108 3.77 -1.55 25.19
CA CYS A 108 3.55 -2.46 24.07
C CYS A 108 3.81 -3.91 24.54
N ALA A 109 2.96 -4.40 25.45
CA ALA A 109 3.12 -5.74 26.02
C ALA A 109 3.02 -6.82 24.94
N GLY A 110 3.98 -7.75 24.91
CA GLY A 110 4.01 -8.85 23.95
C GLY A 110 4.65 -8.51 22.60
N ILE A 111 5.22 -7.31 22.41
CA ILE A 111 5.90 -6.93 21.17
C ILE A 111 7.04 -7.89 20.79
N GLU A 112 7.68 -8.50 21.78
CA GLU A 112 8.72 -9.50 21.60
C GLU A 112 8.23 -10.75 20.84
N GLY A 113 6.91 -11.02 20.85
CA GLY A 113 6.29 -12.10 20.09
C GLY A 113 6.20 -11.83 18.58
N TYR A 114 6.38 -10.58 18.16
CA TYR A 114 6.26 -10.15 16.77
C TYR A 114 7.59 -9.86 16.09
N THR A 115 8.69 -10.43 16.55
CA THR A 115 10.03 -10.20 15.97
C THR A 115 10.13 -10.65 14.51
N GLY A 116 9.31 -11.60 14.08
CA GLY A 116 9.21 -12.06 12.69
C GLY A 116 8.18 -11.30 11.86
N ASP A 117 7.12 -10.77 12.49
CA ASP A 117 6.09 -9.96 11.85
C ASP A 117 6.22 -8.49 12.26
N THR A 118 7.10 -7.79 11.59
CA THR A 118 7.39 -6.38 11.87
C THR A 118 6.21 -5.46 11.54
N ALA A 119 5.27 -5.87 10.68
CA ALA A 119 4.05 -5.10 10.43
C ALA A 119 3.18 -5.00 11.69
N ALA A 120 3.00 -6.13 12.40
CA ALA A 120 2.28 -6.15 13.67
C ALA A 120 3.03 -5.36 14.75
N ALA A 121 4.36 -5.46 14.81
CA ALA A 121 5.16 -4.66 15.75
C ALA A 121 5.03 -3.16 15.47
N LEU A 122 5.09 -2.72 14.22
CA LEU A 122 4.90 -1.32 13.81
C LEU A 122 3.49 -0.82 14.18
N GLN A 123 2.48 -1.65 13.97
CA GLN A 123 1.11 -1.33 14.38
C GLN A 123 1.00 -1.15 15.91
N MET A 124 1.65 -2.00 16.69
CA MET A 124 1.60 -1.92 18.15
C MET A 124 2.24 -0.66 18.74
N ILE A 125 3.32 -0.16 18.13
CA ILE A 125 4.00 1.07 18.62
C ILE A 125 3.33 2.35 18.12
N SER A 126 2.48 2.26 17.10
CA SER A 126 1.81 3.40 16.50
C SER A 126 0.63 3.90 17.33
N ASP A 127 0.37 5.20 17.31
CA ASP A 127 -0.79 5.83 17.96
C ASP A 127 -2.08 5.13 17.54
N ASN A 128 -2.89 4.75 18.52
CA ASN A 128 -4.15 4.02 18.31
C ASN A 128 -4.03 2.76 17.42
N ASN A 129 -2.86 2.14 17.40
CA ASN A 129 -2.52 1.01 16.54
C ASN A 129 -2.74 1.29 15.05
N PHE A 130 -2.54 2.52 14.61
CA PHE A 130 -2.65 2.90 13.21
C PHE A 130 -1.46 2.34 12.42
N PHE A 131 -1.73 1.66 11.33
CA PHE A 131 -0.70 1.25 10.36
C PHE A 131 -1.31 1.19 8.96
N MET A 132 -0.68 1.85 8.01
CA MET A 132 -1.04 1.80 6.61
C MET A 132 0.12 1.18 5.82
N GLU A 133 0.02 -0.11 5.54
CA GLU A 133 1.02 -0.83 4.75
C GLU A 133 0.86 -0.51 3.27
N VAL A 134 1.97 -0.18 2.61
CA VAL A 134 2.06 0.13 1.17
C VAL A 134 2.73 -1.05 0.47
N LYS A 135 2.24 -1.44 -0.70
CA LYS A 135 2.76 -2.57 -1.51
C LYS A 135 2.80 -3.91 -0.75
N LYS A 136 1.80 -4.15 0.08
CA LYS A 136 1.72 -5.37 0.91
C LYS A 136 1.95 -6.67 0.13
N ASN A 137 1.49 -6.71 -1.12
CA ASN A 137 1.53 -7.90 -1.97
C ASN A 137 2.82 -8.04 -2.78
N TYR A 138 3.71 -7.03 -2.77
CA TYR A 138 4.96 -7.05 -3.50
C TYR A 138 6.15 -7.16 -2.57
N GLY A 139 6.99 -8.18 -2.78
CA GLY A 139 8.18 -8.35 -1.96
C GLY A 139 7.85 -8.57 -0.48
N ALA A 140 6.99 -9.54 -0.17
CA ALA A 140 6.40 -9.75 1.16
C ALA A 140 7.39 -9.90 2.33
N SER A 141 8.70 -10.10 2.04
CA SER A 141 9.78 -10.07 3.03
C SER A 141 10.15 -8.67 3.51
N MET A 142 9.63 -7.63 2.87
CA MET A 142 9.78 -6.23 3.29
C MET A 142 8.43 -5.64 3.65
N VAL A 143 8.43 -4.80 4.66
CA VAL A 143 7.27 -4.00 5.10
C VAL A 143 7.58 -2.55 4.82
N THR A 144 6.71 -1.89 4.07
CA THR A 144 6.77 -0.44 3.85
C THR A 144 5.42 0.16 4.20
N GLY A 145 5.39 1.31 4.82
CA GLY A 145 4.12 1.93 5.21
C GLY A 145 4.27 3.14 6.09
N PHE A 146 3.16 3.56 6.66
CA PHE A 146 3.07 4.73 7.52
C PHE A 146 2.47 4.36 8.87
N ILE A 147 3.09 4.88 9.93
CA ILE A 147 2.60 4.87 11.32
C ILE A 147 2.40 6.31 11.79
N ARG A 148 1.80 6.46 12.96
CA ARG A 148 1.74 7.74 13.67
C ARG A 148 2.45 7.62 15.02
N LEU A 149 3.23 8.62 15.36
CA LEU A 149 3.89 8.73 16.67
C LEU A 149 3.66 10.15 17.20
N ASN A 150 2.91 10.24 18.28
CA ASN A 150 2.50 11.52 18.89
C ASN A 150 1.83 12.47 17.87
N GLY A 151 0.92 11.93 17.05
CA GLY A 151 0.21 12.66 16.01
C GLY A 151 0.99 12.89 14.71
N SER A 152 2.31 12.70 14.70
CA SER A 152 3.14 12.90 13.50
C SER A 152 3.15 11.64 12.65
N THR A 153 3.06 11.82 11.33
CA THR A 153 3.18 10.72 10.36
C THR A 153 4.64 10.33 10.14
N VAL A 154 4.93 9.05 10.25
CA VAL A 154 6.29 8.49 10.07
C VAL A 154 6.26 7.39 9.02
N GLY A 155 7.08 7.51 7.98
CA GLY A 155 7.32 6.45 6.99
C GLY A 155 8.22 5.37 7.58
N CYS A 156 7.84 4.10 7.38
CA CYS A 156 8.55 2.95 7.92
C CYS A 156 8.99 2.01 6.80
N VAL A 157 10.20 1.46 6.96
CA VAL A 157 10.73 0.34 6.15
C VAL A 157 11.31 -0.68 7.11
N ALA A 158 10.86 -1.91 7.02
CA ALA A 158 11.33 -3.00 7.88
C ALA A 158 11.42 -4.31 7.10
N ASN A 159 12.23 -5.25 7.59
CA ASN A 159 12.23 -6.61 7.06
C ASN A 159 11.22 -7.47 7.83
N ARG A 160 10.63 -8.45 7.14
CA ARG A 160 9.67 -9.40 7.71
C ARG A 160 10.06 -10.83 7.30
N SER A 161 10.08 -11.74 8.26
CA SER A 161 10.36 -13.16 8.03
C SER A 161 9.14 -14.05 8.27
N GLU A 162 8.07 -13.49 8.83
CA GLU A 162 6.84 -14.22 9.15
C GLU A 162 5.63 -13.36 8.80
N VAL A 163 4.67 -13.94 8.10
CA VAL A 163 3.38 -13.32 7.79
C VAL A 163 2.29 -14.14 8.45
N TYR A 164 1.40 -13.49 9.17
CA TYR A 164 0.25 -14.11 9.78
C TYR A 164 -1.03 -13.62 9.08
N GLU A 165 -1.80 -14.54 8.53
CA GLU A 165 -3.13 -14.28 8.01
C GLU A 165 -4.14 -15.08 8.82
N ASN A 166 -5.17 -14.39 9.35
CA ASN A 166 -6.21 -15.00 10.19
C ASN A 166 -5.68 -15.82 11.39
N GLY A 167 -4.49 -15.46 11.91
CA GLY A 167 -3.85 -16.14 13.03
C GLY A 167 -3.03 -17.38 12.65
N GLU A 168 -2.96 -17.73 11.37
CA GLU A 168 -2.09 -18.78 10.85
C GLU A 168 -0.85 -18.18 10.18
N LYS A 169 0.31 -18.81 10.44
CA LYS A 169 1.57 -18.40 9.83
C LYS A 169 1.58 -18.80 8.36
N VAL A 170 1.62 -17.81 7.48
CA VAL A 170 1.84 -17.98 6.05
C VAL A 170 3.32 -17.77 5.78
N GLN A 171 3.98 -18.70 5.12
CA GLN A 171 5.38 -18.52 4.72
C GLN A 171 5.48 -17.53 3.57
N THR A 172 6.41 -16.59 3.70
CA THR A 172 6.89 -15.74 2.59
C THR A 172 7.93 -16.46 1.76
#